data_a1fb4ae774486c7507a215c7fdd556c6
#
_entry.id   a1fb4ae774486c7507a215c7fdd556c6
#
_cell.length_a   1.000
_cell.length_b   1.000
_cell.length_c   1.000
_cell.angle_alpha   90.00
_cell.angle_beta   90.00
_cell.angle_gamma   90.00
#
_symmetry.space_group_name_H-M   'P 1'
#
loop_
_entity.id
_entity.type
_entity.pdbx_description
1 polymer ?
#
loop_
_entity_poly.entity_id
_entity_poly.type
_entity_poly.pdbx_seq_one_letter_code
_entity_poly.pdbx_strand_id
1 'polypeptide(L)'
;RIVNLSLLAGDWYIDQMKRKAYESDGVPISFTKDQYHAGVRDFVTIEERVQQPFSMKEVMEFVASDRPETKSNRYQGGAVDFIPTRNLYIPVDKEKVLVNGTVQPEDSALIVDRVEIQLKGNSLTKSQLMVLDILATNNWERPIYFGVGMGQDSYMGFDKYFQLEGAAYRVVPIKTENNAAYYDFGRINTEILYDNLMNKFVWGNIKDPKVNIDHFHDNTIAVMKYRNTFLRLAEQLMQEAATETRVMGDTIINEITDSTKIQEAIRVLDKSLEEIPLYQVPADFFLLNYIPIYYAAGEQEKGNDLAWALALDNAQTLRYIGSLSPNRRKALENDERRSMQALQMLVDMARRNGENAFAQEIQDMVESTLSGRPVTSKRVNKNFPMASQEK
;
A
#
# COMPACT_ATOMS: atom_id res chain seq x y z
N ARG A 1 -14.24 -6.25 -12.58
CA ARG A 1 -14.40 -7.55 -11.87
C ARG A 1 -13.31 -7.74 -10.83
N ILE A 2 -13.66 -8.32 -9.68
CA ILE A 2 -12.69 -8.74 -8.66
C ILE A 2 -12.36 -10.20 -8.93
N VAL A 3 -11.05 -10.49 -9.06
CA VAL A 3 -10.53 -11.84 -9.26
C VAL A 3 -9.83 -12.28 -7.97
N ASN A 4 -10.33 -13.36 -7.36
CA ASN A 4 -9.69 -13.93 -6.17
C ASN A 4 -8.57 -14.89 -6.60
N LEU A 5 -7.33 -14.58 -6.21
CA LEU A 5 -6.15 -15.37 -6.60
C LEU A 5 -6.22 -16.82 -6.11
N SER A 6 -6.70 -17.07 -4.89
CA SER A 6 -6.77 -18.42 -4.36
C SER A 6 -7.78 -19.29 -5.13
N LEU A 7 -8.88 -18.71 -5.59
CA LEU A 7 -9.89 -19.41 -6.38
C LEU A 7 -9.47 -19.58 -7.85
N LEU A 8 -8.55 -18.77 -8.35
CA LEU A 8 -8.09 -18.82 -9.74
C LEU A 8 -7.30 -20.12 -10.08
N ALA A 9 -7.01 -20.95 -9.08
CA ALA A 9 -6.51 -22.31 -9.29
C ALA A 9 -7.61 -23.31 -9.72
N GLY A 10 -8.88 -23.00 -9.46
CA GLY A 10 -10.01 -23.86 -9.77
C GLY A 10 -10.57 -23.62 -11.16
N ASP A 11 -10.75 -24.69 -11.93
CA ASP A 11 -11.27 -24.65 -13.30
C ASP A 11 -12.68 -24.03 -13.38
N TRP A 12 -13.55 -24.35 -12.45
CA TRP A 12 -14.90 -23.78 -12.34
C TRP A 12 -14.87 -22.25 -12.17
N TYR A 13 -13.89 -21.73 -11.41
CA TYR A 13 -13.76 -20.30 -11.20
C TYR A 13 -13.19 -19.58 -12.44
N ILE A 14 -12.23 -20.22 -13.14
CA ILE A 14 -11.72 -19.73 -14.42
C ILE A 14 -12.88 -19.67 -15.44
N ASP A 15 -13.69 -20.74 -15.54
CA ASP A 15 -14.90 -20.77 -16.37
C ASP A 15 -15.85 -19.60 -16.06
N GLN A 16 -16.06 -19.33 -14.77
CA GLN A 16 -16.89 -18.20 -14.31
C GLN A 16 -16.30 -16.86 -14.71
N MET A 17 -14.98 -16.68 -14.57
CA MET A 17 -14.31 -15.43 -14.93
C MET A 17 -14.32 -15.15 -16.42
N LYS A 18 -14.26 -16.18 -17.26
CA LYS A 18 -14.33 -16.08 -18.73
C LYS A 18 -15.71 -15.69 -19.25
N ARG A 19 -16.77 -15.87 -18.48
CA ARG A 19 -18.14 -15.55 -18.89
C ARG A 19 -18.42 -14.06 -18.70
N LYS A 20 -19.25 -13.49 -19.57
CA LYS A 20 -19.86 -12.18 -19.34
C LYS A 20 -20.69 -12.20 -18.04
N ALA A 21 -20.59 -11.17 -17.21
CA ALA A 21 -21.43 -11.01 -16.03
C ALA A 21 -21.97 -9.58 -15.99
N TYR A 22 -23.27 -9.45 -15.96
CA TYR A 22 -23.98 -8.19 -16.15
C TYR A 22 -23.49 -7.50 -17.43
N GLU A 23 -23.01 -6.27 -17.34
CA GLU A 23 -22.48 -5.51 -18.48
C GLU A 23 -20.97 -5.68 -18.68
N SER A 24 -20.30 -6.41 -17.78
CA SER A 24 -18.85 -6.59 -17.84
C SER A 24 -18.49 -7.85 -18.65
N ASP A 25 -17.69 -7.68 -19.67
CA ASP A 25 -17.15 -8.79 -20.45
C ASP A 25 -16.30 -9.75 -19.61
N GLY A 26 -16.11 -10.95 -20.10
CA GLY A 26 -15.25 -11.94 -19.48
C GLY A 26 -13.83 -11.41 -19.25
N VAL A 27 -13.16 -11.96 -18.24
CA VAL A 27 -11.74 -11.70 -18.03
C VAL A 27 -10.96 -12.30 -19.21
N PRO A 28 -9.98 -11.59 -19.79
CA PRO A 28 -9.26 -12.03 -20.98
C PRO A 28 -8.26 -13.14 -20.64
N ILE A 29 -8.74 -14.38 -20.59
CA ILE A 29 -7.93 -15.59 -20.38
C ILE A 29 -7.88 -16.35 -21.71
N SER A 30 -6.67 -16.55 -22.25
CA SER A 30 -6.45 -17.17 -23.56
C SER A 30 -6.54 -18.70 -23.52
N PHE A 31 -6.15 -19.31 -22.39
CA PHE A 31 -6.18 -20.76 -22.22
C PHE A 31 -7.59 -21.34 -22.41
N THR A 32 -7.67 -22.46 -23.14
CA THR A 32 -8.91 -23.23 -23.30
C THR A 32 -9.20 -24.09 -22.07
N LYS A 33 -10.43 -24.63 -21.95
CA LYS A 33 -10.79 -25.48 -20.83
C LYS A 33 -9.89 -26.70 -20.69
N ASP A 34 -9.53 -27.34 -21.79
CA ASP A 34 -8.66 -28.51 -21.81
C ASP A 34 -7.23 -28.18 -21.34
N GLN A 35 -6.83 -26.90 -21.41
CA GLN A 35 -5.53 -26.43 -21.01
C GLN A 35 -5.43 -26.01 -19.52
N TYR A 36 -6.56 -25.81 -18.83
CA TYR A 36 -6.57 -25.40 -17.42
C TYR A 36 -7.42 -26.28 -16.49
N HIS A 37 -8.08 -27.35 -16.99
CA HIS A 37 -8.86 -28.21 -16.10
C HIS A 37 -7.99 -28.82 -14.97
N ALA A 38 -8.62 -29.38 -13.96
CA ALA A 38 -7.92 -29.97 -12.83
C ALA A 38 -6.91 -31.04 -13.26
N GLY A 39 -5.69 -30.96 -12.73
CA GLY A 39 -4.58 -31.85 -13.10
C GLY A 39 -3.76 -31.38 -14.31
N VAL A 40 -4.21 -30.36 -15.04
CA VAL A 40 -3.47 -29.79 -16.17
C VAL A 40 -2.91 -28.43 -15.76
N ARG A 41 -1.60 -28.25 -15.88
CA ARG A 41 -0.87 -27.03 -15.55
C ARG A 41 -1.13 -26.49 -14.13
N ASP A 42 -1.39 -27.39 -13.16
CA ASP A 42 -1.53 -27.00 -11.75
C ASP A 42 -0.24 -26.32 -11.24
N PHE A 43 0.90 -26.77 -11.76
CA PHE A 43 2.21 -26.16 -11.60
C PHE A 43 2.95 -26.17 -12.93
N VAL A 44 3.62 -25.07 -13.25
CA VAL A 44 4.50 -24.95 -14.42
C VAL A 44 5.89 -24.57 -13.95
N THR A 45 6.87 -25.39 -14.26
CA THR A 45 8.27 -25.20 -13.85
C THR A 45 8.93 -24.06 -14.64
N ILE A 46 9.91 -23.39 -14.04
CA ILE A 46 10.73 -22.40 -14.74
C ILE A 46 12.08 -23.06 -15.03
N GLU A 47 12.37 -23.23 -16.32
CA GLU A 47 13.65 -23.75 -16.80
C GLU A 47 14.36 -22.68 -17.62
N GLU A 48 15.37 -22.04 -17.05
CA GLU A 48 16.12 -20.98 -17.74
C GLU A 48 16.95 -21.55 -18.89
N ARG A 49 16.31 -21.81 -20.03
CA ARG A 49 16.97 -22.25 -21.26
C ARG A 49 17.52 -21.09 -22.08
N VAL A 50 16.95 -19.90 -21.87
CA VAL A 50 17.36 -18.65 -22.52
C VAL A 50 17.40 -17.52 -21.50
N GLN A 51 18.33 -16.59 -21.67
CA GLN A 51 18.53 -15.46 -20.75
C GLN A 51 17.84 -14.19 -21.24
N GLN A 52 17.59 -14.04 -22.54
CA GLN A 52 16.93 -12.87 -23.09
C GLN A 52 15.47 -12.77 -22.63
N PRO A 53 14.95 -11.53 -22.50
CA PRO A 53 13.52 -11.32 -22.25
C PRO A 53 12.67 -11.77 -23.42
N PHE A 54 11.53 -12.40 -23.13
CA PHE A 54 10.51 -12.77 -24.11
C PHE A 54 9.19 -12.07 -23.84
N SER A 55 8.42 -11.84 -24.88
CA SER A 55 7.05 -11.36 -24.72
C SER A 55 6.25 -12.33 -23.85
N MET A 56 5.57 -11.79 -22.85
CA MET A 56 4.73 -12.59 -21.96
C MET A 56 3.67 -13.35 -22.76
N LYS A 57 3.12 -12.76 -23.82
CA LYS A 57 2.16 -13.41 -24.71
C LYS A 57 2.76 -14.63 -25.41
N GLU A 58 3.94 -14.49 -25.98
CA GLU A 58 4.64 -15.61 -26.64
C GLU A 58 4.95 -16.75 -25.67
N VAL A 59 5.31 -16.41 -24.42
CA VAL A 59 5.56 -17.42 -23.37
C VAL A 59 4.26 -18.11 -22.95
N MET A 60 3.13 -17.39 -22.85
CA MET A 60 1.83 -18.02 -22.57
C MET A 60 1.40 -18.94 -23.72
N GLU A 61 1.58 -18.54 -24.96
CA GLU A 61 1.33 -19.38 -26.16
C GLU A 61 2.25 -20.62 -26.17
N PHE A 62 3.51 -20.48 -25.78
CA PHE A 62 4.45 -21.60 -25.66
C PHE A 62 4.00 -22.61 -24.58
N VAL A 63 3.62 -22.12 -23.39
CA VAL A 63 3.12 -22.97 -22.29
C VAL A 63 1.79 -23.64 -22.67
N ALA A 64 0.91 -22.94 -23.37
CA ALA A 64 -0.38 -23.46 -23.83
C ALA A 64 -0.24 -24.54 -24.94
N SER A 65 0.90 -24.58 -25.64
CA SER A 65 1.13 -25.50 -26.75
C SER A 65 1.30 -26.95 -26.26
N ASP A 66 0.71 -27.89 -27.00
CA ASP A 66 0.85 -29.34 -26.77
C ASP A 66 1.94 -29.99 -27.64
N ARG A 67 2.72 -29.18 -28.37
CA ARG A 67 3.83 -29.69 -29.18
C ARG A 67 4.95 -30.28 -28.34
N PRO A 68 5.58 -31.38 -28.72
CA PRO A 68 6.65 -32.03 -27.96
C PRO A 68 7.83 -31.09 -27.59
N GLU A 69 8.14 -30.15 -28.50
CA GLU A 69 9.24 -29.19 -28.34
C GLU A 69 8.99 -28.19 -27.18
N THR A 70 7.71 -28.00 -26.81
CA THR A 70 7.30 -27.13 -25.71
C THR A 70 7.20 -27.85 -24.37
N LYS A 71 7.61 -29.11 -24.29
CA LYS A 71 7.59 -29.93 -23.07
C LYS A 71 9.00 -30.20 -22.57
N SER A 72 9.12 -30.36 -21.26
CA SER A 72 10.35 -30.80 -20.61
C SER A 72 10.23 -32.25 -20.18
N ASN A 73 11.25 -33.04 -20.50
CA ASN A 73 11.37 -34.46 -20.14
C ASN A 73 12.32 -34.66 -18.93
N ARG A 74 12.66 -33.61 -18.19
CA ARG A 74 13.61 -33.67 -17.06
C ARG A 74 13.04 -34.33 -15.81
N TYR A 75 11.74 -34.56 -15.77
CA TYR A 75 11.04 -35.07 -14.58
C TYR A 75 10.60 -36.52 -14.77
N GLN A 76 10.72 -37.33 -13.71
CA GLN A 76 10.37 -38.76 -13.71
C GLN A 76 8.86 -39.05 -13.86
N GLY A 77 8.05 -38.08 -14.14
CA GLY A 77 6.60 -38.22 -14.31
C GLY A 77 6.09 -38.06 -15.75
N GLY A 78 7.02 -37.93 -16.70
CA GLY A 78 6.65 -37.68 -18.11
C GLY A 78 6.92 -36.23 -18.55
N ALA A 79 6.45 -35.90 -19.76
CA ALA A 79 6.62 -34.57 -20.34
C ALA A 79 5.75 -33.55 -19.61
N VAL A 80 6.34 -32.44 -19.12
CA VAL A 80 5.66 -31.36 -18.39
C VAL A 80 5.84 -30.03 -19.09
N ASP A 81 4.87 -29.14 -18.90
CA ASP A 81 4.97 -27.74 -19.35
C ASP A 81 6.04 -26.98 -18.56
N PHE A 82 6.72 -26.05 -19.21
CA PHE A 82 7.72 -25.21 -18.57
C PHE A 82 7.75 -23.80 -19.16
N ILE A 83 8.29 -22.86 -18.40
CA ILE A 83 8.57 -21.49 -18.82
C ILE A 83 10.06 -21.41 -19.16
N PRO A 84 10.44 -20.99 -20.38
CA PRO A 84 11.83 -21.07 -20.88
C PRO A 84 12.74 -19.95 -20.36
N THR A 85 12.20 -18.91 -19.75
CA THR A 85 12.94 -17.74 -19.19
C THR A 85 12.22 -17.13 -18.02
N ARG A 86 12.97 -16.53 -17.09
CA ARG A 86 12.42 -15.72 -16.00
C ARG A 86 12.06 -14.29 -16.44
N ASN A 87 12.68 -13.82 -17.52
CA ASN A 87 12.60 -12.44 -17.94
C ASN A 87 11.48 -12.28 -18.95
N LEU A 88 10.37 -11.68 -18.51
CA LEU A 88 9.18 -11.47 -19.33
C LEU A 88 8.94 -9.99 -19.56
N TYR A 89 8.33 -9.64 -20.67
CA TYR A 89 7.88 -8.27 -20.92
C TYR A 89 6.49 -8.20 -21.57
N ILE A 90 5.81 -7.09 -21.32
CA ILE A 90 4.60 -6.68 -22.03
C ILE A 90 4.94 -5.44 -22.86
N PRO A 91 4.75 -5.45 -24.18
CA PRO A 91 4.98 -4.27 -25.00
C PRO A 91 3.97 -3.17 -24.66
N VAL A 92 4.37 -1.91 -24.84
CA VAL A 92 3.53 -0.76 -24.54
C VAL A 92 3.25 0.01 -25.83
N ASP A 93 1.99 0.13 -26.18
CA ASP A 93 1.51 1.07 -27.19
C ASP A 93 1.26 2.42 -26.51
N LYS A 94 2.19 3.36 -26.68
CA LYS A 94 2.16 4.68 -26.03
C LYS A 94 0.93 5.50 -26.38
N GLU A 95 0.50 5.46 -27.63
CA GLU A 95 -0.69 6.18 -28.07
C GLU A 95 -1.94 5.61 -27.40
N LYS A 96 -2.07 4.29 -27.38
CA LYS A 96 -3.19 3.59 -26.77
C LYS A 96 -3.32 3.89 -25.27
N VAL A 97 -2.21 3.84 -24.52
CA VAL A 97 -2.26 4.07 -23.06
C VAL A 97 -2.54 5.53 -22.69
N LEU A 98 -2.25 6.46 -23.58
CA LEU A 98 -2.66 7.87 -23.44
C LEU A 98 -4.14 8.05 -23.77
N VAL A 99 -4.59 7.52 -24.92
CA VAL A 99 -5.97 7.67 -25.40
C VAL A 99 -6.98 7.05 -24.42
N ASN A 100 -6.67 5.89 -23.85
CA ASN A 100 -7.58 5.21 -22.91
C ASN A 100 -7.42 5.66 -21.43
N GLY A 101 -6.57 6.64 -21.15
CA GLY A 101 -6.36 7.19 -19.80
C GLY A 101 -5.64 6.24 -18.85
N THR A 102 -4.88 5.27 -19.36
CA THR A 102 -3.98 4.46 -18.53
C THR A 102 -2.85 5.33 -17.98
N VAL A 103 -2.36 6.26 -18.77
CA VAL A 103 -1.40 7.30 -18.38
C VAL A 103 -1.98 8.67 -18.70
N GLN A 104 -1.80 9.63 -17.79
CA GLN A 104 -2.22 11.01 -18.04
C GLN A 104 -1.26 11.70 -19.01
N PRO A 105 -1.72 12.69 -19.81
CA PRO A 105 -0.88 13.40 -20.78
C PRO A 105 0.40 13.99 -20.19
N GLU A 106 0.34 14.49 -18.95
CA GLU A 106 1.46 15.10 -18.23
C GLU A 106 2.60 14.09 -17.96
N ASP A 107 2.25 12.82 -17.81
CA ASP A 107 3.18 11.72 -17.55
C ASP A 107 3.70 11.04 -18.84
N SER A 108 3.33 11.54 -20.02
CA SER A 108 3.63 10.91 -21.31
C SER A 108 5.12 10.62 -21.55
N ALA A 109 5.99 11.51 -21.05
CA ALA A 109 7.44 11.36 -21.16
C ALA A 109 8.02 10.21 -20.30
N LEU A 110 7.26 9.73 -19.31
CA LEU A 110 7.66 8.66 -18.40
C LEU A 110 7.29 7.27 -18.90
N ILE A 111 6.54 7.17 -20.01
CA ILE A 111 6.05 5.90 -20.56
C ILE A 111 7.24 5.09 -21.10
N VAL A 112 7.43 3.88 -20.54
CA VAL A 112 8.42 2.93 -21.03
C VAL A 112 7.94 2.23 -22.30
N ASP A 113 8.86 1.73 -23.12
CA ASP A 113 8.51 0.98 -24.35
C ASP A 113 7.96 -0.42 -24.03
N ARG A 114 8.28 -0.96 -22.86
CA ARG A 114 7.82 -2.27 -22.38
C ARG A 114 7.87 -2.35 -20.85
N VAL A 115 6.91 -3.04 -20.26
CA VAL A 115 6.89 -3.42 -18.84
C VAL A 115 7.66 -4.72 -18.69
N GLU A 116 8.74 -4.71 -17.91
CA GLU A 116 9.63 -5.86 -17.70
C GLU A 116 9.48 -6.41 -16.29
N ILE A 117 9.30 -7.72 -16.18
CA ILE A 117 9.28 -8.42 -14.90
C ILE A 117 10.29 -9.58 -14.90
N GLN A 118 10.70 -9.96 -13.70
CA GLN A 118 11.50 -11.15 -13.48
C GLN A 118 10.78 -12.10 -12.52
N LEU A 119 10.45 -13.29 -12.99
CA LEU A 119 9.79 -14.31 -12.18
C LEU A 119 10.72 -14.82 -11.07
N LYS A 120 10.18 -14.94 -9.87
CA LYS A 120 10.85 -15.52 -8.70
C LYS A 120 10.46 -16.99 -8.53
N GLY A 121 11.26 -17.72 -7.74
CA GLY A 121 11.00 -19.15 -7.47
C GLY A 121 11.37 -20.07 -8.64
N ASN A 122 10.99 -21.34 -8.56
CA ASN A 122 11.32 -22.38 -9.55
C ASN A 122 10.10 -22.91 -10.30
N SER A 123 8.89 -22.46 -9.93
CA SER A 123 7.64 -22.83 -10.58
C SER A 123 6.59 -21.76 -10.35
N LEU A 124 5.58 -21.74 -11.20
CA LEU A 124 4.35 -20.98 -11.02
C LEU A 124 3.21 -21.94 -10.71
N THR A 125 2.32 -21.53 -9.82
CA THR A 125 1.01 -22.15 -9.63
C THR A 125 0.08 -21.79 -10.79
N LYS A 126 -0.99 -22.56 -10.99
CA LYS A 126 -2.05 -22.25 -11.98
C LYS A 126 -2.59 -20.82 -11.79
N SER A 127 -2.82 -20.38 -10.55
CA SER A 127 -3.28 -19.01 -10.28
C SER A 127 -2.33 -17.95 -10.82
N GLN A 128 -1.03 -18.12 -10.58
CA GLN A 128 0.00 -17.19 -11.07
C GLN A 128 0.09 -17.23 -12.60
N LEU A 129 0.01 -18.43 -13.20
CA LEU A 129 -0.02 -18.57 -14.66
C LEU A 129 -1.21 -17.83 -15.28
N MET A 130 -2.41 -17.95 -14.69
CA MET A 130 -3.60 -17.26 -15.15
C MET A 130 -3.50 -15.75 -15.01
N VAL A 131 -2.85 -15.25 -13.96
CA VAL A 131 -2.60 -13.79 -13.82
C VAL A 131 -1.68 -13.29 -14.92
N LEU A 132 -0.61 -14.02 -15.24
CA LEU A 132 0.28 -13.65 -16.36
C LEU A 132 -0.46 -13.68 -17.70
N ASP A 133 -1.30 -14.68 -17.92
CA ASP A 133 -2.12 -14.79 -19.13
C ASP A 133 -3.11 -13.62 -19.26
N ILE A 134 -3.79 -13.25 -18.18
CA ILE A 134 -4.68 -12.07 -18.14
C ILE A 134 -3.93 -10.81 -18.52
N LEU A 135 -2.75 -10.58 -17.93
CA LEU A 135 -1.92 -9.40 -18.22
C LEU A 135 -1.41 -9.39 -19.67
N ALA A 136 -0.96 -10.55 -20.15
CA ALA A 136 -0.50 -10.71 -21.53
C ALA A 136 -1.60 -10.49 -22.57
N THR A 137 -2.79 -11.00 -22.29
CA THR A 137 -3.94 -10.96 -23.22
C THR A 137 -4.67 -9.62 -23.18
N ASN A 138 -4.63 -8.92 -22.04
CA ASN A 138 -5.31 -7.63 -21.84
C ASN A 138 -4.85 -6.53 -22.82
N ASN A 139 -3.61 -6.55 -23.24
CA ASN A 139 -3.04 -5.61 -24.22
C ASN A 139 -3.44 -4.14 -23.96
N TRP A 140 -3.44 -3.72 -22.70
CA TRP A 140 -3.81 -2.36 -22.24
C TRP A 140 -5.26 -1.94 -22.57
N GLU A 141 -6.16 -2.88 -22.90
CA GLU A 141 -7.57 -2.56 -23.20
C GLU A 141 -8.36 -2.16 -21.95
N ARG A 142 -8.07 -2.80 -20.84
CA ARG A 142 -8.80 -2.63 -19.57
C ARG A 142 -7.83 -2.33 -18.45
N PRO A 143 -8.19 -1.45 -17.49
CA PRO A 143 -7.36 -1.22 -16.33
C PRO A 143 -7.27 -2.49 -15.48
N ILE A 144 -6.05 -2.82 -15.05
CA ILE A 144 -5.78 -3.94 -14.14
C ILE A 144 -5.25 -3.38 -12.83
N TYR A 145 -5.81 -3.88 -11.74
CA TYR A 145 -5.45 -3.47 -10.39
C TYR A 145 -5.05 -4.67 -9.53
N PHE A 146 -4.08 -4.45 -8.67
CA PHE A 146 -3.72 -5.35 -7.57
C PHE A 146 -4.15 -4.73 -6.24
N GLY A 147 -4.73 -5.54 -5.34
CA GLY A 147 -5.15 -5.07 -4.01
C GLY A 147 -3.96 -4.69 -3.13
N VAL A 148 -4.07 -3.60 -2.38
CA VAL A 148 -3.03 -3.13 -1.42
C VAL A 148 -2.80 -4.13 -0.30
N GLY A 149 -3.43 -5.14 -0.07
CA GLY A 149 -3.20 -6.08 1.03
C GLY A 149 -2.65 -7.42 0.62
N MET A 150 -2.24 -7.53 -0.62
CA MET A 150 -1.63 -8.76 -1.12
C MET A 150 -0.17 -8.85 -0.66
N GLY A 151 0.32 -10.06 -0.40
CA GLY A 151 1.74 -10.26 -0.14
C GLY A 151 2.59 -9.90 -1.38
N GLN A 152 3.79 -9.37 -1.16
CA GLN A 152 4.69 -8.89 -2.22
C GLN A 152 4.94 -9.95 -3.30
N ASP A 153 5.03 -11.22 -2.93
CA ASP A 153 5.24 -12.32 -3.89
C ASP A 153 4.08 -12.46 -4.88
N SER A 154 2.86 -12.06 -4.47
CA SER A 154 1.67 -12.06 -5.33
C SER A 154 1.70 -10.96 -6.40
N TYR A 155 2.55 -9.96 -6.27
CA TYR A 155 2.74 -8.91 -7.27
C TYR A 155 3.62 -9.33 -8.45
N MET A 156 4.31 -10.46 -8.34
CA MET A 156 5.10 -11.10 -9.42
C MET A 156 6.06 -10.15 -10.16
N GLY A 157 6.57 -9.12 -9.48
CA GLY A 157 7.49 -8.14 -10.05
C GLY A 157 6.83 -6.94 -10.74
N PHE A 158 5.49 -6.84 -10.74
CA PHE A 158 4.76 -5.68 -11.25
C PHE A 158 4.77 -4.49 -10.28
N ASP A 159 5.20 -4.66 -9.04
CA ASP A 159 5.27 -3.62 -8.01
C ASP A 159 6.04 -2.36 -8.46
N LYS A 160 7.00 -2.48 -9.38
CA LYS A 160 7.72 -1.36 -9.99
C LYS A 160 6.90 -0.55 -11.02
N TYR A 161 5.73 -1.04 -11.40
CA TYR A 161 4.82 -0.43 -12.38
C TYR A 161 3.47 -0.12 -11.76
N PHE A 162 3.42 0.03 -10.45
CA PHE A 162 2.20 0.36 -9.73
C PHE A 162 1.98 1.87 -9.63
N GLN A 163 0.72 2.26 -9.68
CA GLN A 163 0.21 3.57 -9.29
C GLN A 163 -0.86 3.37 -8.23
N LEU A 164 -0.67 3.97 -7.07
CA LEU A 164 -1.63 3.85 -5.97
C LEU A 164 -2.86 4.71 -6.25
N GLU A 165 -4.05 4.10 -6.30
CA GLU A 165 -5.32 4.78 -6.54
C GLU A 165 -6.36 4.59 -5.42
N GLY A 166 -5.88 4.38 -4.20
CA GLY A 166 -6.68 4.15 -3.00
C GLY A 166 -6.41 2.79 -2.37
N ALA A 167 -7.37 1.85 -2.42
CA ALA A 167 -7.21 0.50 -1.90
C ALA A 167 -6.58 -0.50 -2.90
N ALA A 168 -6.14 -0.01 -4.06
CA ALA A 168 -5.56 -0.82 -5.11
C ALA A 168 -4.46 -0.09 -5.86
N TYR A 169 -3.53 -0.87 -6.39
CA TYR A 169 -2.47 -0.44 -7.29
C TYR A 169 -2.89 -0.70 -8.73
N ARG A 170 -3.02 0.34 -9.53
CA ARG A 170 -3.18 0.22 -10.98
C ARG A 170 -1.85 -0.13 -11.63
N VAL A 171 -1.84 -1.07 -12.57
CA VAL A 171 -0.68 -1.32 -13.41
C VAL A 171 -0.61 -0.25 -14.48
N VAL A 172 0.48 0.52 -14.49
CA VAL A 172 0.77 1.57 -15.47
C VAL A 172 2.14 1.36 -16.09
N PRO A 173 2.36 1.71 -17.36
CA PRO A 173 3.65 1.52 -18.03
C PRO A 173 4.66 2.64 -17.67
N ILE A 174 4.76 2.97 -16.39
CA ILE A 174 5.71 3.92 -15.82
C ILE A 174 6.50 3.20 -14.75
N LYS A 175 7.81 3.12 -14.93
CA LYS A 175 8.68 2.42 -13.97
C LYS A 175 9.02 3.34 -12.80
N THR A 176 8.85 2.84 -11.59
CA THR A 176 9.14 3.55 -10.34
C THR A 176 10.07 2.71 -9.47
N GLU A 177 11.04 3.34 -8.83
CA GLU A 177 11.84 2.69 -7.81
C GLU A 177 11.02 2.60 -6.51
N ASN A 178 10.92 1.39 -5.95
CA ASN A 178 10.15 1.14 -4.73
C ASN A 178 11.01 1.36 -3.49
N ASN A 179 10.46 2.00 -2.48
CA ASN A 179 11.04 1.99 -1.15
C ASN A 179 10.48 0.79 -0.36
N ALA A 180 11.16 -0.35 -0.45
CA ALA A 180 10.71 -1.61 0.16
C ALA A 180 10.62 -1.57 1.70
N ALA A 181 11.26 -0.59 2.36
CA ALA A 181 11.30 -0.50 3.81
C ALA A 181 9.94 -0.21 4.46
N TYR A 182 8.98 0.37 3.72
CA TYR A 182 7.69 0.83 4.24
C TYR A 182 6.47 0.26 3.53
N TYR A 183 6.61 -0.80 2.72
CA TYR A 183 5.54 -1.27 1.82
C TYR A 183 5.04 -0.21 0.83
N ASP A 184 5.93 0.72 0.46
CA ASP A 184 5.64 1.81 -0.48
C ASP A 184 5.89 1.34 -1.90
N PHE A 185 4.88 0.71 -2.48
CA PHE A 185 4.93 0.28 -3.86
C PHE A 185 4.32 1.32 -4.79
N GLY A 186 4.99 1.50 -5.93
CA GLY A 186 4.48 2.31 -7.02
C GLY A 186 4.52 3.83 -6.75
N ARG A 187 4.09 4.54 -7.76
CA ARG A 187 4.00 6.00 -7.78
C ARG A 187 2.68 6.51 -7.21
N ILE A 188 2.66 7.80 -6.91
CA ILE A 188 1.44 8.56 -6.66
C ILE A 188 1.20 9.49 -7.86
N ASN A 189 -0.01 9.46 -8.42
CA ASN A 189 -0.54 10.57 -9.20
C ASN A 189 -1.47 11.35 -8.26
N THR A 190 -1.07 12.55 -7.89
CA THR A 190 -1.73 13.33 -6.85
C THR A 190 -3.16 13.72 -7.22
N GLU A 191 -3.43 14.05 -8.48
CA GLU A 191 -4.76 14.42 -8.93
C GLU A 191 -5.74 13.25 -8.83
N ILE A 192 -5.34 12.07 -9.34
CA ILE A 192 -6.19 10.87 -9.32
C ILE A 192 -6.43 10.42 -7.88
N LEU A 193 -5.37 10.33 -7.08
CA LEU A 193 -5.49 9.83 -5.71
C LEU A 193 -6.24 10.81 -4.81
N TYR A 194 -6.02 12.12 -4.98
CA TYR A 194 -6.77 13.16 -4.28
C TYR A 194 -8.26 13.08 -4.59
N ASP A 195 -8.61 13.04 -5.87
CA ASP A 195 -10.02 12.95 -6.28
C ASP A 195 -10.70 11.67 -5.76
N ASN A 196 -9.98 10.54 -5.77
CA ASN A 196 -10.49 9.30 -5.22
C ASN A 196 -10.75 9.39 -3.71
N LEU A 197 -9.77 9.83 -2.91
CA LEU A 197 -9.88 9.86 -1.45
C LEU A 197 -10.82 10.96 -0.95
N MET A 198 -10.79 12.12 -1.58
CA MET A 198 -11.52 13.30 -1.10
C MET A 198 -12.95 13.38 -1.63
N ASN A 199 -13.20 12.88 -2.87
CA ASN A 199 -14.46 13.12 -3.56
C ASN A 199 -15.26 11.85 -3.89
N LYS A 200 -14.58 10.72 -4.18
CA LYS A 200 -15.24 9.51 -4.69
C LYS A 200 -15.43 8.41 -3.65
N PHE A 201 -14.51 8.26 -2.72
CA PHE A 201 -14.58 7.19 -1.74
C PHE A 201 -15.69 7.44 -0.73
N VAL A 202 -16.45 6.38 -0.44
CA VAL A 202 -17.50 6.35 0.57
C VAL A 202 -16.97 5.58 1.76
N TRP A 203 -16.78 6.27 2.89
CA TRP A 203 -16.15 5.72 4.11
C TRP A 203 -17.11 4.92 4.99
N GLY A 204 -18.37 4.83 4.60
CA GLY A 204 -19.42 4.13 5.37
C GLY A 204 -19.66 4.80 6.72
N ASN A 205 -19.86 3.98 7.75
CA ASN A 205 -20.15 4.44 9.10
C ASN A 205 -18.97 4.29 10.07
N ILE A 206 -17.72 4.29 9.59
CA ILE A 206 -16.54 4.08 10.44
C ILE A 206 -16.50 5.10 11.58
N LYS A 207 -16.88 6.35 11.33
CA LYS A 207 -16.89 7.41 12.33
C LYS A 207 -18.10 7.44 13.27
N ASP A 208 -19.07 6.55 13.08
CA ASP A 208 -20.20 6.45 14.00
C ASP A 208 -19.79 5.66 15.27
N PRO A 209 -19.79 6.28 16.48
CA PRO A 209 -19.38 5.62 17.70
C PRO A 209 -20.29 4.44 18.12
N LYS A 210 -21.43 4.27 17.47
CA LYS A 210 -22.32 3.13 17.66
C LYS A 210 -21.89 1.89 16.85
N VAL A 211 -21.05 2.08 15.85
CA VAL A 211 -20.50 0.97 15.04
C VAL A 211 -19.37 0.33 15.80
N ASN A 212 -19.49 -0.98 16.02
CA ASN A 212 -18.39 -1.77 16.58
C ASN A 212 -17.52 -2.29 15.43
N ILE A 213 -16.26 -1.88 15.40
CA ILE A 213 -15.26 -2.33 14.44
C ILE A 213 -14.50 -3.48 15.07
N ASP A 214 -14.38 -4.60 14.37
CA ASP A 214 -13.65 -5.77 14.82
C ASP A 214 -12.14 -5.46 14.89
N HIS A 215 -11.49 -5.83 16.00
CA HIS A 215 -10.07 -5.58 16.22
C HIS A 215 -9.15 -6.11 15.11
N PHE A 216 -9.51 -7.21 14.48
CA PHE A 216 -8.77 -7.77 13.33
C PHE A 216 -8.87 -6.85 12.11
N HIS A 217 -10.07 -6.33 11.82
CA HIS A 217 -10.29 -5.39 10.73
C HIS A 217 -9.66 -4.03 11.02
N ASP A 218 -9.68 -3.58 12.27
CA ASP A 218 -9.06 -2.32 12.69
C ASP A 218 -7.57 -2.31 12.39
N ASN A 219 -6.86 -3.35 12.77
CA ASN A 219 -5.39 -3.36 12.69
C ASN A 219 -4.84 -3.86 11.37
N THR A 220 -5.57 -4.72 10.62
CA THR A 220 -4.96 -5.44 9.50
C THR A 220 -5.50 -5.04 8.14
N ILE A 221 -6.76 -4.64 8.03
CA ILE A 221 -7.41 -4.47 6.72
C ILE A 221 -7.78 -3.03 6.41
N ALA A 222 -8.36 -2.29 7.35
CA ALA A 222 -8.90 -0.97 7.08
C ALA A 222 -7.90 0.14 7.37
N VAL A 223 -7.32 0.16 8.56
CA VAL A 223 -6.65 1.32 9.13
C VAL A 223 -5.26 1.52 8.57
N MET A 224 -4.40 0.52 8.68
CA MET A 224 -3.00 0.65 8.25
C MET A 224 -2.88 1.00 6.76
N LYS A 225 -3.82 0.51 5.94
CA LYS A 225 -3.77 0.74 4.49
C LYS A 225 -4.26 2.12 4.10
N TYR A 226 -5.39 2.57 4.66
CA TYR A 226 -5.96 3.86 4.29
C TYR A 226 -5.20 5.02 4.91
N ARG A 227 -4.80 4.95 6.18
CA ARG A 227 -3.95 5.98 6.79
C ARG A 227 -2.62 6.12 6.06
N ASN A 228 -1.99 4.99 5.65
CA ASN A 228 -0.80 5.03 4.79
C ASN A 228 -1.11 5.64 3.42
N THR A 229 -2.27 5.35 2.83
CA THR A 229 -2.64 5.95 1.53
C THR A 229 -2.79 7.46 1.63
N PHE A 230 -3.44 7.97 2.68
CA PHE A 230 -3.54 9.40 2.96
C PHE A 230 -2.16 10.03 3.22
N LEU A 231 -1.31 9.37 4.02
CA LEU A 231 0.05 9.81 4.30
C LEU A 231 0.85 9.98 3.00
N ARG A 232 0.88 8.95 2.17
CA ARG A 232 1.63 8.96 0.90
C ARG A 232 1.14 10.06 -0.06
N LEU A 233 -0.17 10.32 -0.09
CA LEU A 233 -0.70 11.45 -0.86
C LEU A 233 -0.23 12.78 -0.29
N ALA A 234 -0.30 12.96 1.03
CA ALA A 234 0.15 14.20 1.67
C ALA A 234 1.66 14.42 1.49
N GLU A 235 2.48 13.40 1.63
CA GLU A 235 3.93 13.45 1.38
C GLU A 235 4.24 13.85 -0.07
N GLN A 236 3.53 13.27 -1.05
CA GLN A 236 3.71 13.61 -2.46
C GLN A 236 3.28 15.06 -2.75
N LEU A 237 2.17 15.52 -2.19
CA LEU A 237 1.72 16.91 -2.31
C LEU A 237 2.74 17.89 -1.70
N MET A 238 3.33 17.57 -0.55
CA MET A 238 4.39 18.37 0.06
C MET A 238 5.66 18.37 -0.80
N GLN A 239 6.00 17.26 -1.44
CA GLN A 239 7.12 17.19 -2.37
C GLN A 239 6.88 18.03 -3.62
N GLU A 240 5.67 18.01 -4.17
CA GLU A 240 5.29 18.85 -5.31
C GLU A 240 5.24 20.35 -4.97
N ALA A 241 4.95 20.69 -3.70
CA ALA A 241 4.97 22.07 -3.22
C ALA A 241 6.38 22.63 -3.11
N ALA A 242 7.40 21.79 -3.06
CA ALA A 242 8.80 22.18 -2.98
C ALA A 242 9.34 22.50 -4.38
N THR A 243 9.46 23.78 -4.74
CA THR A 243 9.89 24.22 -6.08
C THR A 243 11.40 24.38 -6.27
N GLU A 244 12.17 24.51 -5.19
CA GLU A 244 13.63 24.64 -5.28
C GLU A 244 14.33 23.74 -4.27
N THR A 245 15.21 22.89 -4.77
CA THR A 245 16.18 22.15 -3.97
C THR A 245 17.49 22.91 -3.97
N ARG A 246 17.86 23.55 -2.86
CA ARG A 246 19.19 24.17 -2.70
C ARG A 246 20.10 23.21 -1.94
N VAL A 247 21.26 22.93 -2.53
CA VAL A 247 22.32 22.16 -1.87
C VAL A 247 23.28 23.14 -1.22
N MET A 248 23.31 23.20 0.11
CA MET A 248 24.31 23.97 0.88
C MET A 248 25.24 23.00 1.62
N GLY A 249 26.40 22.72 1.03
CA GLY A 249 27.31 21.67 1.52
C GLY A 249 26.65 20.29 1.44
N ASP A 250 26.58 19.56 2.54
CA ASP A 250 25.92 18.24 2.62
C ASP A 250 24.42 18.33 2.99
N THR A 251 23.85 19.54 3.03
CA THR A 251 22.46 19.74 3.42
C THR A 251 21.60 20.11 2.21
N ILE A 252 20.52 19.35 2.00
CA ILE A 252 19.49 19.64 1.00
C ILE A 252 18.42 20.48 1.69
N ILE A 253 18.18 21.70 1.18
CA ILE A 253 17.10 22.58 1.65
C ILE A 253 16.05 22.65 0.55
N ASN A 254 14.84 22.17 0.86
CA ASN A 254 13.68 22.33 0.00
C ASN A 254 12.93 23.59 0.40
N GLU A 255 12.86 24.57 -0.49
CA GLU A 255 12.05 25.76 -0.26
C GLU A 255 10.62 25.51 -0.74
N ILE A 256 9.68 25.56 0.20
CA ILE A 256 8.25 25.30 -0.07
C ILE A 256 7.63 26.57 -0.61
N THR A 257 7.09 26.55 -1.82
CA THR A 257 6.56 27.74 -2.51
C THR A 257 5.11 27.61 -2.97
N ASP A 258 4.57 26.40 -3.21
CA ASP A 258 3.17 26.23 -3.60
C ASP A 258 2.25 26.06 -2.38
N SER A 259 1.64 27.18 -1.96
CA SER A 259 0.69 27.18 -0.84
C SER A 259 -0.58 26.36 -1.11
N THR A 260 -0.97 26.13 -2.37
CA THR A 260 -2.16 25.35 -2.73
C THR A 260 -1.92 23.88 -2.42
N LYS A 261 -0.77 23.33 -2.81
CA LYS A 261 -0.38 21.94 -2.53
C LYS A 261 -0.22 21.68 -1.04
N ILE A 262 0.32 22.65 -0.29
CA ILE A 262 0.38 22.55 1.18
C ILE A 262 -1.01 22.44 1.78
N GLN A 263 -1.95 23.31 1.37
CA GLN A 263 -3.31 23.26 1.87
C GLN A 263 -4.04 21.98 1.47
N GLU A 264 -3.73 21.42 0.31
CA GLU A 264 -4.23 20.10 -0.10
C GLU A 264 -3.70 19.00 0.81
N ALA A 265 -2.39 19.00 1.13
CA ALA A 265 -1.79 18.03 2.05
C ALA A 265 -2.45 18.09 3.45
N ILE A 266 -2.66 19.28 3.99
CA ILE A 266 -3.37 19.46 5.27
C ILE A 266 -4.79 18.89 5.20
N ARG A 267 -5.57 19.23 4.17
CA ARG A 267 -6.94 18.71 4.00
C ARG A 267 -6.98 17.18 3.89
N VAL A 268 -6.00 16.59 3.24
CA VAL A 268 -5.85 15.14 3.10
C VAL A 268 -5.65 14.47 4.46
N LEU A 269 -4.76 15.00 5.30
CA LEU A 269 -4.54 14.48 6.65
C LEU A 269 -5.73 14.70 7.57
N ASP A 270 -6.35 15.87 7.51
CA ASP A 270 -7.56 16.19 8.27
C ASP A 270 -8.71 15.23 7.91
N LYS A 271 -8.90 14.97 6.61
CA LYS A 271 -9.91 14.02 6.12
C LYS A 271 -9.66 12.60 6.63
N SER A 272 -8.40 12.15 6.65
CA SER A 272 -8.04 10.86 7.22
C SER A 272 -8.47 10.72 8.68
N LEU A 273 -8.20 11.74 9.50
CA LEU A 273 -8.53 11.74 10.91
C LEU A 273 -10.03 11.96 11.18
N GLU A 274 -10.73 12.64 10.28
CA GLU A 274 -12.19 12.78 10.32
C GLU A 274 -12.90 11.45 10.03
N GLU A 275 -12.50 10.74 8.97
CA GLU A 275 -13.19 9.53 8.52
C GLU A 275 -12.74 8.29 9.30
N ILE A 276 -11.51 8.30 9.83
CA ILE A 276 -10.92 7.22 10.63
C ILE A 276 -10.46 7.78 11.99
N PRO A 277 -11.40 8.23 12.85
CA PRO A 277 -11.06 8.95 14.07
C PRO A 277 -10.43 8.05 15.13
N LEU A 278 -9.58 8.64 15.97
CA LEU A 278 -8.85 7.93 17.04
C LEU A 278 -9.77 7.34 18.12
N TYR A 279 -10.96 7.90 18.33
CA TYR A 279 -11.90 7.33 19.28
C TYR A 279 -12.55 6.03 18.80
N GLN A 280 -12.52 5.76 17.50
CA GLN A 280 -13.13 4.58 16.88
C GLN A 280 -12.08 3.55 16.47
N VAL A 281 -10.97 4.03 15.95
CA VAL A 281 -9.88 3.22 15.42
C VAL A 281 -8.58 3.61 16.12
N PRO A 282 -7.93 2.69 16.86
CA PRO A 282 -6.72 3.00 17.60
C PRO A 282 -5.60 3.63 16.77
N ALA A 283 -4.70 4.32 17.43
CA ALA A 283 -3.52 4.90 16.83
C ALA A 283 -2.61 3.82 16.22
N ASP A 284 -2.01 4.12 15.09
CA ASP A 284 -1.03 3.29 14.42
C ASP A 284 0.26 4.06 14.10
N PHE A 285 1.27 3.34 13.64
CA PHE A 285 2.58 3.91 13.32
C PHE A 285 2.55 5.00 12.24
N PHE A 286 1.63 4.94 11.30
CA PHE A 286 1.56 5.93 10.21
C PHE A 286 1.21 7.33 10.71
N LEU A 287 0.44 7.43 11.78
CA LEU A 287 0.06 8.72 12.35
C LEU A 287 1.26 9.52 12.91
N LEU A 288 2.35 8.87 13.30
CA LEU A 288 3.57 9.55 13.68
C LEU A 288 4.13 10.41 12.53
N ASN A 289 3.97 9.95 11.30
CA ASN A 289 4.45 10.65 10.12
C ASN A 289 3.53 11.80 9.65
N TYR A 290 2.31 11.91 10.19
CA TYR A 290 1.44 13.06 9.94
C TYR A 290 1.98 14.33 10.63
N ILE A 291 2.59 14.16 11.79
CA ILE A 291 3.06 15.28 12.63
C ILE A 291 4.09 16.15 11.92
N PRO A 292 5.18 15.60 11.32
CA PRO A 292 6.14 16.39 10.58
C PRO A 292 5.52 17.17 9.40
N ILE A 293 4.48 16.60 8.76
CA ILE A 293 3.80 17.28 7.65
C ILE A 293 3.02 18.49 8.18
N TYR A 294 2.27 18.35 9.29
CA TYR A 294 1.60 19.47 9.92
C TYR A 294 2.59 20.57 10.33
N TYR A 295 3.72 20.22 10.93
CA TYR A 295 4.75 21.19 11.29
C TYR A 295 5.34 21.88 10.08
N ALA A 296 5.70 21.14 9.03
CA ALA A 296 6.23 21.70 7.80
C ALA A 296 5.23 22.60 7.06
N ALA A 297 3.93 22.31 7.23
CA ALA A 297 2.85 23.13 6.67
C ALA A 297 2.49 24.35 7.53
N GLY A 298 3.15 24.57 8.68
CA GLY A 298 2.87 25.68 9.59
C GLY A 298 1.71 25.45 10.56
N GLU A 299 1.15 24.23 10.61
CA GLU A 299 0.01 23.84 11.45
C GLU A 299 0.48 23.27 12.81
N GLN A 300 1.25 24.06 13.58
CA GLN A 300 1.88 23.62 14.85
C GLN A 300 0.86 23.07 15.85
N GLU A 301 -0.29 23.73 15.99
CA GLU A 301 -1.32 23.26 16.95
C GLU A 301 -1.86 21.88 16.59
N LYS A 302 -2.13 21.61 15.30
CA LYS A 302 -2.58 20.29 14.85
C LYS A 302 -1.51 19.22 15.07
N GLY A 303 -0.27 19.54 14.74
CA GLY A 303 0.87 18.65 15.02
C GLY A 303 1.01 18.34 16.50
N ASN A 304 0.93 19.35 17.37
CA ASN A 304 0.99 19.19 18.82
C ASN A 304 -0.20 18.41 19.38
N ASP A 305 -1.41 18.65 18.88
CA ASP A 305 -2.61 17.94 19.34
C ASP A 305 -2.55 16.44 18.98
N LEU A 306 -2.11 16.12 17.76
CA LEU A 306 -1.92 14.74 17.36
C LEU A 306 -0.80 14.06 18.15
N ALA A 307 0.33 14.75 18.32
CA ALA A 307 1.45 14.25 19.13
C ALA A 307 1.04 13.95 20.57
N TRP A 308 0.24 14.84 21.19
CA TRP A 308 -0.30 14.64 22.53
C TRP A 308 -1.20 13.40 22.60
N ALA A 309 -2.13 13.24 21.66
CA ALA A 309 -3.03 12.09 21.60
C ALA A 309 -2.23 10.77 21.52
N LEU A 310 -1.25 10.71 20.61
CA LEU A 310 -0.40 9.54 20.44
C LEU A 310 0.47 9.27 21.66
N ALA A 311 1.01 10.32 22.30
CA ALA A 311 1.81 10.18 23.51
C ALA A 311 1.00 9.63 24.68
N LEU A 312 -0.23 10.12 24.85
CA LEU A 312 -1.12 9.65 25.92
C LEU A 312 -1.51 8.18 25.72
N ASP A 313 -1.86 7.79 24.50
CA ASP A 313 -2.20 6.40 24.15
C ASP A 313 -1.04 5.44 24.43
N ASN A 314 0.17 5.78 24.00
CA ASN A 314 1.37 4.99 24.25
C ASN A 314 1.75 4.93 25.75
N ALA A 315 1.60 6.03 26.50
CA ALA A 315 1.85 6.04 27.92
C ALA A 315 0.86 5.16 28.70
N GLN A 316 -0.42 5.15 28.30
CA GLN A 316 -1.45 4.27 28.86
C GLN A 316 -1.17 2.81 28.55
N THR A 317 -0.75 2.50 27.35
CA THR A 317 -0.31 1.17 26.94
C THR A 317 0.85 0.67 27.80
N LEU A 318 1.88 1.49 28.01
CA LEU A 318 3.01 1.14 28.88
C LEU A 318 2.58 0.93 30.33
N ARG A 319 1.70 1.78 30.86
CA ARG A 319 1.14 1.61 32.20
C ARG A 319 0.39 0.30 32.36
N TYR A 320 -0.45 -0.05 31.36
CA TYR A 320 -1.17 -1.32 31.34
C TYR A 320 -0.19 -2.50 31.33
N ILE A 321 0.79 -2.50 30.42
CA ILE A 321 1.80 -3.57 30.31
C ILE A 321 2.58 -3.70 31.62
N GLY A 322 2.95 -2.57 32.24
CA GLY A 322 3.64 -2.53 33.55
C GLY A 322 2.83 -3.13 34.71
N SER A 323 1.48 -3.13 34.61
CA SER A 323 0.59 -3.72 35.62
C SER A 323 0.45 -5.23 35.50
N LEU A 324 0.91 -5.83 34.41
CA LEU A 324 0.77 -7.26 34.14
C LEU A 324 1.81 -8.11 34.88
N SER A 325 1.46 -9.38 35.13
CA SER A 325 2.42 -10.37 35.62
C SER A 325 3.57 -10.59 34.61
N PRO A 326 4.79 -10.99 35.08
CA PRO A 326 5.96 -11.12 34.21
C PRO A 326 5.74 -11.97 32.96
N ASN A 327 4.99 -13.07 33.07
CA ASN A 327 4.70 -13.94 31.95
C ASN A 327 3.81 -13.27 30.87
N ARG A 328 2.81 -12.48 31.30
CA ARG A 328 1.94 -11.73 30.38
C ARG A 328 2.67 -10.56 29.75
N ARG A 329 3.52 -9.85 30.54
CA ARG A 329 4.35 -8.78 30.02
C ARG A 329 5.30 -9.24 28.92
N LYS A 330 5.90 -10.44 29.07
CA LYS A 330 6.77 -11.03 28.05
C LYS A 330 6.04 -11.22 26.69
N ALA A 331 4.75 -11.54 26.72
CA ALA A 331 3.96 -11.66 25.49
C ALA A 331 3.76 -10.33 24.75
N LEU A 332 3.86 -9.19 25.47
CA LEU A 332 3.68 -7.83 24.95
C LEU A 332 4.99 -7.05 24.86
N GLU A 333 6.13 -7.70 24.91
CA GLU A 333 7.46 -7.05 24.87
C GLU A 333 7.67 -6.19 23.61
N ASN A 334 7.12 -6.66 22.48
CA ASN A 334 7.17 -5.90 21.23
C ASN A 334 6.34 -4.61 21.30
N ASP A 335 5.17 -4.68 21.90
CA ASP A 335 4.28 -3.52 22.06
C ASP A 335 4.87 -2.51 23.06
N GLU A 336 5.46 -3.02 24.16
CA GLU A 336 6.20 -2.20 25.11
C GLU A 336 7.33 -1.42 24.42
N ARG A 337 8.15 -2.11 23.62
CA ARG A 337 9.26 -1.48 22.90
C ARG A 337 8.78 -0.45 21.87
N ARG A 338 7.72 -0.77 21.09
CA ARG A 338 7.13 0.17 20.13
C ARG A 338 6.60 1.41 20.80
N SER A 339 5.88 1.27 21.91
CA SER A 339 5.36 2.41 22.66
C SER A 339 6.46 3.30 23.23
N MET A 340 7.55 2.72 23.77
CA MET A 340 8.71 3.50 24.21
C MET A 340 9.36 4.27 23.05
N GLN A 341 9.55 3.62 21.91
CA GLN A 341 10.12 4.25 20.72
C GLN A 341 9.23 5.39 20.21
N ALA A 342 7.91 5.18 20.16
CA ALA A 342 6.97 6.20 19.74
C ALA A 342 7.04 7.44 20.65
N LEU A 343 7.06 7.26 21.96
CA LEU A 343 7.20 8.37 22.93
C LEU A 343 8.50 9.15 22.74
N GLN A 344 9.62 8.44 22.56
CA GLN A 344 10.90 9.09 22.28
C GLN A 344 10.85 9.91 20.98
N MET A 345 10.29 9.32 19.91
CA MET A 345 10.14 10.01 18.63
C MET A 345 9.28 11.27 18.74
N LEU A 346 8.17 11.23 19.48
CA LEU A 346 7.28 12.37 19.66
C LEU A 346 7.97 13.54 20.37
N VAL A 347 8.72 13.25 21.44
CA VAL A 347 9.52 14.26 22.17
C VAL A 347 10.59 14.86 21.24
N ASP A 348 11.29 14.04 20.49
CA ASP A 348 12.34 14.49 19.57
C ASP A 348 11.78 15.30 18.41
N MET A 349 10.62 14.93 17.87
CA MET A 349 9.92 15.70 16.83
C MET A 349 9.54 17.10 17.34
N ALA A 350 8.94 17.19 18.52
CA ALA A 350 8.60 18.48 19.12
C ALA A 350 9.85 19.36 19.29
N ARG A 351 10.94 18.83 19.82
CA ARG A 351 12.20 19.57 20.01
C ARG A 351 12.80 20.07 18.70
N ARG A 352 12.85 19.21 17.68
CA ARG A 352 13.40 19.58 16.36
C ARG A 352 12.61 20.70 15.68
N ASN A 353 11.33 20.82 15.99
CA ASN A 353 10.46 21.89 15.48
C ASN A 353 10.40 23.13 16.41
N GLY A 354 11.28 23.21 17.39
CA GLY A 354 11.35 24.36 18.30
C GLY A 354 10.35 24.36 19.45
N GLU A 355 9.48 23.35 19.53
CA GLU A 355 8.41 23.19 20.51
C GLU A 355 8.93 22.59 21.86
N ASN A 356 9.99 23.20 22.43
CA ASN A 356 10.67 22.68 23.63
C ASN A 356 9.75 22.62 24.85
N ALA A 357 8.87 23.60 25.03
CA ALA A 357 7.91 23.61 26.11
C ALA A 357 6.92 22.47 26.03
N PHE A 358 6.43 22.22 24.80
CA PHE A 358 5.53 21.10 24.52
C PHE A 358 6.21 19.73 24.67
N ALA A 359 7.48 19.61 24.26
CA ALA A 359 8.26 18.39 24.51
C ALA A 359 8.35 18.08 26.02
N GLN A 360 8.51 19.11 26.88
CA GLN A 360 8.50 18.93 28.31
C GLN A 360 7.11 18.55 28.85
N GLU A 361 6.05 19.15 28.32
CA GLU A 361 4.67 18.78 28.68
C GLU A 361 4.38 17.28 28.37
N ILE A 362 4.86 16.76 27.22
CA ILE A 362 4.75 15.32 26.89
C ILE A 362 5.49 14.49 27.95
N GLN A 363 6.73 14.84 28.33
CA GLN A 363 7.50 14.09 29.29
C GLN A 363 6.82 14.07 30.68
N ASP A 364 6.32 15.20 31.14
CA ASP A 364 5.60 15.32 32.41
C ASP A 364 4.30 14.50 32.40
N MET A 365 3.57 14.50 31.30
CA MET A 365 2.36 13.69 31.11
C MET A 365 2.68 12.19 31.15
N VAL A 366 3.72 11.75 30.46
CA VAL A 366 4.17 10.35 30.46
C VAL A 366 4.55 9.91 31.85
N GLU A 367 5.36 10.70 32.60
CA GLU A 367 5.74 10.40 33.97
C GLU A 367 4.53 10.30 34.90
N SER A 368 3.59 11.25 34.77
CA SER A 368 2.35 11.23 35.56
C SER A 368 1.51 9.99 35.27
N THR A 369 1.35 9.64 34.01
CA THR A 369 0.59 8.46 33.58
C THR A 369 1.21 7.17 34.09
N LEU A 370 2.52 6.99 33.93
CA LEU A 370 3.25 5.80 34.39
C LEU A 370 3.23 5.64 35.92
N SER A 371 3.31 6.73 36.64
CA SER A 371 3.24 6.74 38.13
C SER A 371 1.82 6.64 38.68
N GLY A 372 0.79 6.63 37.85
CA GLY A 372 -0.62 6.59 38.23
C GLY A 372 -1.11 7.92 38.86
N ARG A 373 -0.38 9.00 38.69
CA ARG A 373 -0.80 10.35 39.12
C ARG A 373 -1.77 10.95 38.10
N PRO A 374 -2.69 11.83 38.49
CA PRO A 374 -3.52 12.58 37.57
C PRO A 374 -2.66 13.37 36.56
N VAL A 375 -3.02 13.36 35.30
CA VAL A 375 -2.40 14.24 34.31
C VAL A 375 -2.92 15.65 34.54
N THR A 376 -2.04 16.56 34.93
CA THR A 376 -2.40 17.94 35.31
C THR A 376 -2.44 18.90 34.13
N SER A 377 -2.17 18.42 32.89
CA SER A 377 -2.21 19.26 31.71
C SER A 377 -3.61 19.79 31.44
N LYS A 378 -3.69 21.10 31.16
CA LYS A 378 -4.92 21.76 30.70
C LYS A 378 -5.19 21.59 29.20
N ARG A 379 -4.31 20.86 28.50
CA ARG A 379 -4.48 20.63 27.06
C ARG A 379 -5.69 19.73 26.82
N VAL A 380 -6.75 20.32 26.31
CA VAL A 380 -7.91 19.59 25.79
C VAL A 380 -7.61 19.34 24.33
N ASN A 381 -7.52 18.08 23.95
CA ASN A 381 -7.35 17.70 22.55
C ASN A 381 -8.63 18.07 21.79
N LYS A 382 -8.66 19.25 21.18
CA LYS A 382 -9.82 19.78 20.49
C LYS A 382 -9.98 19.21 19.09
N ASN A 383 -8.84 18.94 18.44
CA ASN A 383 -8.82 18.53 17.05
C ASN A 383 -8.98 17.00 16.89
N PHE A 384 -8.53 16.23 17.84
CA PHE A 384 -8.53 14.75 17.76
C PHE A 384 -9.07 14.13 19.06
N PRO A 385 -10.39 14.13 19.26
CA PRO A 385 -10.98 13.56 20.46
C PRO A 385 -10.65 12.07 20.56
N MET A 386 -10.12 11.67 21.70
CA MET A 386 -9.88 10.26 22.04
C MET A 386 -11.15 9.66 22.67
N ALA A 387 -11.29 8.34 22.63
CA ALA A 387 -12.38 7.69 23.33
C ALA A 387 -12.37 8.07 24.81
N SER A 388 -13.48 8.63 25.31
CA SER A 388 -13.62 8.92 26.73
C SER A 388 -13.54 7.60 27.49
N GLN A 389 -12.66 7.51 28.49
CA GLN A 389 -12.51 6.34 29.38
C GLN A 389 -13.68 6.26 30.39
N GLU A 390 -14.90 6.51 29.97
CA GLU A 390 -16.10 6.23 30.72
C GLU A 390 -16.82 5.03 30.08
N LYS A 391 -16.31 3.83 30.43
CA LYS A 391 -17.13 2.60 30.50
C LYS A 391 -16.50 1.62 31.48
#